data_c45dc0615c3e610301ded5d60a0f8ad4
#
_entry.id   c45dc0615c3e610301ded5d60a0f8ad4
#
_cell.length_a   1.000
_cell.length_b   1.000
_cell.length_c   1.000
_cell.angle_alpha   90.00
_cell.angle_beta   90.00
_cell.angle_gamma   90.00
#
_symmetry.space_group_name_H-M   'P 1'
#
loop_
_entity.id
_entity.type
_entity.pdbx_description
1 polymer ?
#
loop_
_entity_poly.entity_id
_entity_poly.type
_entity_poly.pdbx_seq_one_letter_code
_entity_poly.pdbx_strand_id
1 'polypeptide(L)'
;FVSISGPKNDLDRMVNQYLSHYEIQLENALTELRSASKLEPYPGTNPYREPLQKAQKLLASCPGAKQQEISTGTMPVENAITLVNDMDTELAASDEERESLKAKEKEVSSLLEQVRLYVELDFDIPAILKLKHIKYRFGRVLKELYSQLEAFAESSEDTILYKCHETDHYV
;
A
#
# COMPACT_ATOMS: atom_id res chain seq x y z
N PHE A 1 -23.13 16.69 -38.42
CA PHE A 1 -23.21 17.39 -37.12
C PHE A 1 -24.68 17.47 -36.69
N VAL A 2 -24.97 17.09 -35.45
CA VAL A 2 -26.31 17.17 -34.87
C VAL A 2 -26.20 18.11 -33.66
N SER A 3 -27.08 19.11 -33.61
CA SER A 3 -27.21 20.02 -32.48
C SER A 3 -28.49 19.68 -31.73
N ILE A 4 -28.38 19.40 -30.45
CA ILE A 4 -29.50 19.08 -29.57
C ILE A 4 -29.61 20.19 -28.54
N SER A 5 -30.77 20.82 -28.43
CA SER A 5 -31.04 21.85 -27.45
C SER A 5 -32.30 21.53 -26.67
N GLY A 6 -32.28 21.78 -25.37
CA GLY A 6 -33.42 21.50 -24.50
C GLY A 6 -33.29 22.15 -23.13
N PRO A 7 -34.29 21.96 -22.24
CA PRO A 7 -34.20 22.42 -20.87
C PRO A 7 -33.03 21.80 -20.12
N LYS A 8 -32.36 22.62 -19.33
CA LYS A 8 -31.20 22.21 -18.54
C LYS A 8 -31.49 21.00 -17.64
N ASN A 9 -32.65 20.93 -17.02
CA ASN A 9 -33.06 19.86 -16.11
C ASN A 9 -33.29 18.51 -16.80
N ASP A 10 -33.39 18.50 -18.12
CA ASP A 10 -33.60 17.29 -18.92
C ASP A 10 -32.29 16.68 -19.44
N LEU A 11 -31.14 17.29 -19.13
CA LEU A 11 -29.84 16.87 -19.66
C LEU A 11 -29.53 15.41 -19.29
N ASP A 12 -29.62 15.05 -18.02
CA ASP A 12 -29.32 13.70 -17.56
C ASP A 12 -30.28 12.66 -18.16
N ARG A 13 -31.56 13.02 -18.24
CA ARG A 13 -32.56 12.16 -18.89
C ARG A 13 -32.27 11.96 -20.39
N MET A 14 -31.87 13.01 -21.06
CA MET A 14 -31.53 12.95 -22.46
C MET A 14 -30.31 12.10 -22.72
N VAL A 15 -29.25 12.27 -21.92
CA VAL A 15 -28.05 11.47 -22.03
C VAL A 15 -28.34 9.99 -21.74
N ASN A 16 -29.04 9.69 -20.67
CA ASN A 16 -29.29 8.30 -20.26
C ASN A 16 -30.28 7.56 -21.19
N GLN A 17 -31.34 8.22 -21.65
CA GLN A 17 -32.37 7.56 -22.45
C GLN A 17 -32.06 7.51 -23.94
N TYR A 18 -31.31 8.48 -24.47
CA TYR A 18 -31.13 8.61 -25.92
C TYR A 18 -29.67 8.56 -26.33
N LEU A 19 -28.76 9.32 -25.69
CA LEU A 19 -27.39 9.44 -26.18
C LEU A 19 -26.51 8.23 -25.79
N SER A 20 -26.77 7.60 -24.66
CA SER A 20 -26.00 6.45 -24.18
C SER A 20 -26.11 5.18 -25.03
N HIS A 21 -27.12 5.13 -25.91
CA HIS A 21 -27.36 3.99 -26.79
C HIS A 21 -26.66 4.10 -28.17
N TYR A 22 -25.97 5.20 -28.41
CA TYR A 22 -25.31 5.46 -29.70
C TYR A 22 -23.84 5.83 -29.46
N GLU A 23 -22.98 5.44 -30.38
CA GLU A 23 -21.62 5.97 -30.44
C GLU A 23 -21.67 7.44 -30.86
N ILE A 24 -21.46 8.33 -29.88
CA ILE A 24 -21.52 9.79 -30.11
C ILE A 24 -20.19 10.39 -29.65
N GLN A 25 -19.57 11.12 -30.56
CA GLN A 25 -18.43 11.98 -30.22
C GLN A 25 -18.99 13.36 -29.86
N LEU A 26 -18.72 13.80 -28.62
CA LEU A 26 -19.10 15.13 -28.16
C LEU A 26 -17.98 16.11 -28.44
N GLU A 27 -18.31 17.19 -29.16
CA GLU A 27 -17.42 18.29 -29.45
C GLU A 27 -17.70 19.47 -28.52
N ASN A 28 -16.64 20.21 -28.18
CA ASN A 28 -16.82 21.40 -27.35
C ASN A 28 -17.38 22.55 -28.18
N ALA A 29 -18.61 22.95 -27.91
CA ALA A 29 -19.29 24.00 -28.64
C ALA A 29 -18.55 25.36 -28.65
N LEU A 30 -17.75 25.66 -27.62
CA LEU A 30 -16.93 26.88 -27.54
C LEU A 30 -15.77 26.89 -28.55
N THR A 31 -15.25 25.71 -28.91
CA THR A 31 -14.17 25.59 -29.92
C THR A 31 -14.69 25.63 -31.32
N GLU A 32 -15.86 25.03 -31.54
CA GLU A 32 -16.46 24.89 -32.88
C GLU A 32 -17.28 26.12 -33.30
N LEU A 33 -18.00 26.73 -32.35
CA LEU A 33 -18.88 27.85 -32.61
C LEU A 33 -18.21 29.19 -32.26
N ARG A 34 -17.16 29.56 -32.98
CA ARG A 34 -16.46 30.84 -32.81
C ARG A 34 -17.34 32.11 -32.86
N SER A 35 -18.53 32.00 -33.38
CA SER A 35 -19.50 33.11 -33.51
C SER A 35 -20.56 33.16 -32.38
N ALA A 36 -20.59 32.17 -31.50
CA ALA A 36 -21.60 32.09 -30.45
C ALA A 36 -21.14 32.81 -29.15
N SER A 37 -21.13 34.13 -29.20
CA SER A 37 -20.70 35.00 -28.08
C SER A 37 -21.56 34.93 -26.80
N LYS A 38 -22.61 34.11 -26.79
CA LYS A 38 -23.55 33.98 -25.65
C LYS A 38 -23.58 32.55 -25.03
N LEU A 39 -22.70 31.64 -25.45
CA LEU A 39 -22.62 30.31 -24.84
C LEU A 39 -21.70 30.39 -23.62
N GLU A 40 -22.26 30.17 -22.47
CA GLU A 40 -21.50 30.00 -21.22
C GLU A 40 -21.39 28.51 -20.89
N PRO A 41 -20.24 28.07 -20.37
CA PRO A 41 -20.11 26.72 -19.85
C PRO A 41 -21.15 26.44 -18.76
N TYR A 42 -21.61 25.21 -18.67
CA TYR A 42 -22.50 24.81 -17.58
C TYR A 42 -21.83 25.14 -16.22
N PRO A 43 -22.42 25.99 -15.36
CA PRO A 43 -21.79 26.52 -14.16
C PRO A 43 -21.77 25.50 -12.99
N GLY A 44 -21.90 24.21 -13.24
CA GLY A 44 -21.92 23.17 -12.22
C GLY A 44 -20.66 22.30 -12.25
N THR A 45 -20.22 21.90 -11.08
CA THR A 45 -19.21 20.85 -10.96
C THR A 45 -19.82 19.54 -11.47
N ASN A 46 -19.13 18.83 -12.37
CA ASN A 46 -19.60 17.55 -12.85
C ASN A 46 -19.57 16.51 -11.72
N PRO A 47 -20.71 16.02 -11.21
CA PRO A 47 -20.78 15.11 -10.08
C PRO A 47 -20.21 13.72 -10.40
N TYR A 48 -20.07 13.38 -11.68
CA TYR A 48 -19.57 12.08 -12.12
C TYR A 48 -18.04 12.02 -12.26
N ARG A 49 -17.37 13.17 -12.19
CA ARG A 49 -15.92 13.25 -12.41
C ARG A 49 -15.12 12.47 -11.36
N GLU A 50 -15.44 12.67 -10.11
CA GLU A 50 -14.75 12.02 -8.99
C GLU A 50 -15.00 10.50 -8.97
N PRO A 51 -16.26 10.01 -9.04
CA PRO A 51 -16.52 8.58 -9.15
C PRO A 51 -15.84 7.92 -10.36
N LEU A 52 -15.79 8.60 -11.51
CA LEU A 52 -15.11 8.08 -12.69
C LEU A 52 -13.60 7.92 -12.47
N GLN A 53 -12.96 8.90 -11.83
CA GLN A 53 -11.54 8.81 -11.49
C GLN A 53 -11.25 7.66 -10.51
N LYS A 54 -12.12 7.47 -9.51
CA LYS A 54 -12.02 6.33 -8.58
C LYS A 54 -12.17 5.00 -9.32
N ALA A 55 -13.17 4.87 -10.18
CA ALA A 55 -13.37 3.66 -10.98
C ALA A 55 -12.15 3.34 -11.87
N GLN A 56 -11.58 4.36 -12.52
CA GLN A 56 -10.36 4.19 -13.33
C GLN A 56 -9.16 3.74 -12.49
N LYS A 57 -9.00 4.28 -11.28
CA LYS A 57 -7.95 3.87 -10.34
C LYS A 57 -8.13 2.42 -9.89
N LEU A 58 -9.37 2.02 -9.54
CA LEU A 58 -9.69 0.64 -9.18
C LEU A 58 -9.37 -0.34 -10.32
N LEU A 59 -9.75 0.00 -11.55
CA LEU A 59 -9.44 -0.80 -12.74
C LEU A 59 -7.93 -0.94 -12.95
N ALA A 60 -7.18 0.12 -12.76
CA ALA A 60 -5.72 0.09 -12.88
C ALA A 60 -5.06 -0.79 -11.81
N SER A 61 -5.69 -0.92 -10.64
CA SER A 61 -5.21 -1.78 -9.55
C SER A 61 -5.46 -3.28 -9.80
N CYS A 62 -6.28 -3.62 -10.81
CA CYS A 62 -6.66 -4.99 -11.18
C CYS A 62 -6.12 -5.39 -12.56
N PRO A 63 -4.83 -5.57 -12.77
CA PRO A 63 -4.23 -5.81 -14.09
C PRO A 63 -4.65 -7.13 -14.77
N GLY A 64 -5.39 -8.00 -14.07
CA GLY A 64 -5.90 -9.27 -14.58
C GLY A 64 -7.40 -9.28 -14.86
N ALA A 65 -8.10 -8.19 -14.62
CA ALA A 65 -9.52 -8.10 -14.91
C ALA A 65 -9.76 -8.18 -16.40
N LYS A 66 -10.27 -9.31 -16.87
CA LYS A 66 -10.73 -9.43 -18.26
C LYS A 66 -11.94 -8.51 -18.40
N GLN A 67 -11.87 -7.60 -19.37
CA GLN A 67 -13.05 -6.89 -19.82
C GLN A 67 -14.06 -7.93 -20.34
N GLN A 68 -14.97 -8.37 -19.49
CA GLN A 68 -16.14 -9.06 -19.97
C GLN A 68 -17.00 -8.00 -20.64
N GLU A 69 -17.45 -8.27 -21.86
CA GLU A 69 -18.53 -7.52 -22.47
C GLU A 69 -19.72 -7.65 -21.53
N ILE A 70 -19.89 -6.64 -20.69
CA ILE A 70 -21.06 -6.56 -19.81
C ILE A 70 -22.23 -6.37 -20.76
N SER A 71 -23.08 -7.41 -20.86
CA SER A 71 -24.39 -7.24 -21.47
C SER A 71 -25.00 -6.01 -20.80
N THR A 72 -25.40 -5.04 -21.60
CA THR A 72 -25.88 -3.72 -21.22
C THR A 72 -27.17 -3.75 -20.40
N GLY A 73 -27.18 -4.45 -19.29
CA GLY A 73 -28.13 -4.21 -18.23
C GLY A 73 -27.71 -2.89 -17.58
N THR A 74 -28.43 -1.85 -17.88
CA THR A 74 -28.15 -0.50 -17.36
C THR A 74 -28.31 -0.50 -15.86
N MET A 75 -27.15 -0.60 -15.16
CA MET A 75 -27.11 -0.31 -13.74
C MET A 75 -27.42 1.18 -13.54
N PRO A 76 -28.35 1.56 -12.66
CA PRO A 76 -28.56 2.96 -12.33
C PRO A 76 -27.24 3.63 -11.90
N VAL A 77 -27.01 4.86 -12.33
CA VAL A 77 -25.75 5.57 -12.09
C VAL A 77 -25.46 5.71 -10.59
N GLU A 78 -26.50 5.94 -9.80
CA GLU A 78 -26.40 6.05 -8.33
C GLU A 78 -25.85 4.75 -7.71
N ASN A 79 -26.32 3.60 -8.19
CA ASN A 79 -25.84 2.30 -7.72
C ASN A 79 -24.39 2.06 -8.13
N ALA A 80 -23.99 2.48 -9.33
CA ALA A 80 -22.62 2.39 -9.79
C ALA A 80 -21.68 3.28 -8.95
N ILE A 81 -22.09 4.49 -8.60
CA ILE A 81 -21.34 5.40 -7.75
C ILE A 81 -21.17 4.79 -6.34
N THR A 82 -22.25 4.25 -5.77
CA THR A 82 -22.19 3.59 -4.44
C THR A 82 -21.22 2.43 -4.49
N LEU A 83 -21.33 1.54 -5.48
CA LEU A 83 -20.44 0.41 -5.65
C LEU A 83 -18.96 0.82 -5.73
N VAL A 84 -18.65 1.84 -6.53
CA VAL A 84 -17.29 2.35 -6.68
C VAL A 84 -16.74 2.91 -5.36
N ASN A 85 -17.56 3.63 -4.59
CA ASN A 85 -17.14 4.17 -3.31
C ASN A 85 -16.91 3.07 -2.27
N ASP A 86 -17.78 2.05 -2.23
CA ASP A 86 -17.64 0.92 -1.34
C ASP A 86 -16.35 0.13 -1.65
N MET A 87 -16.10 -0.16 -2.92
CA MET A 87 -14.88 -0.83 -3.36
C MET A 87 -13.61 -0.01 -3.07
N ASP A 88 -13.64 1.31 -3.27
CA ASP A 88 -12.50 2.20 -2.95
C ASP A 88 -12.21 2.17 -1.44
N THR A 89 -13.24 2.15 -0.62
CA THR A 89 -13.12 2.06 0.85
C THR A 89 -12.55 0.72 1.30
N GLU A 90 -13.05 -0.39 0.76
CA GLU A 90 -12.56 -1.74 1.06
C GLU A 90 -11.10 -1.92 0.62
N LEU A 91 -10.75 -1.40 -0.55
CA LEU A 91 -9.37 -1.47 -1.06
C LEU A 91 -8.43 -0.65 -0.16
N ALA A 92 -8.84 0.55 0.24
CA ALA A 92 -8.04 1.39 1.13
C ALA A 92 -7.80 0.70 2.49
N ALA A 93 -8.84 0.07 3.08
CA ALA A 93 -8.73 -0.68 4.32
C ALA A 93 -7.77 -1.88 4.18
N SER A 94 -7.88 -2.63 3.08
CA SER A 94 -7.00 -3.77 2.78
C SER A 94 -5.55 -3.34 2.57
N ASP A 95 -5.32 -2.20 1.92
CA ASP A 95 -3.98 -1.65 1.72
C ASP A 95 -3.35 -1.22 3.07
N GLU A 96 -4.12 -0.59 3.95
CA GLU A 96 -3.66 -0.21 5.29
C GLU A 96 -3.30 -1.45 6.14
N GLU A 97 -4.14 -2.48 6.12
CA GLU A 97 -3.85 -3.73 6.81
C GLU A 97 -2.58 -4.40 6.26
N ARG A 98 -2.42 -4.44 4.94
CA ARG A 98 -1.25 -4.99 4.28
C ARG A 98 0.04 -4.28 4.69
N GLU A 99 0.04 -2.94 4.73
CA GLU A 99 1.21 -2.17 5.17
C GLU A 99 1.52 -2.38 6.66
N SER A 100 0.48 -2.49 7.49
CA SER A 100 0.64 -2.84 8.92
C SER A 100 1.27 -4.24 9.10
N LEU A 101 0.80 -5.22 8.32
CA LEU A 101 1.35 -6.58 8.37
C LEU A 101 2.79 -6.65 7.87
N LYS A 102 3.14 -5.93 6.80
CA LYS A 102 4.53 -5.82 6.33
C LYS A 102 5.45 -5.18 7.38
N ALA A 103 4.97 -4.16 8.09
CA ALA A 103 5.75 -3.54 9.16
C ALA A 103 6.03 -4.53 10.29
N LYS A 104 5.02 -5.31 10.71
CA LYS A 104 5.17 -6.38 11.72
C LYS A 104 6.10 -7.49 11.24
N GLU A 105 5.97 -7.93 10.01
CA GLU A 105 6.85 -8.94 9.40
C GLU A 105 8.32 -8.49 9.47
N LYS A 106 8.59 -7.25 9.09
CA LYS A 106 9.93 -6.67 9.15
C LYS A 106 10.47 -6.62 10.58
N GLU A 107 9.64 -6.21 11.55
CA GLU A 107 10.00 -6.17 12.97
C GLU A 107 10.34 -7.58 13.48
N VAL A 108 9.44 -8.54 13.24
CA VAL A 108 9.65 -9.93 13.68
C VAL A 108 10.88 -10.55 13.02
N SER A 109 11.08 -10.31 11.73
CA SER A 109 12.27 -10.79 11.00
C SER A 109 13.56 -10.20 11.61
N SER A 110 13.56 -8.92 11.96
CA SER A 110 14.70 -8.29 12.63
C SER A 110 14.97 -8.89 14.00
N LEU A 111 13.92 -9.15 14.78
CA LEU A 111 14.05 -9.82 16.09
C LEU A 111 14.57 -11.26 15.94
N LEU A 112 14.07 -11.97 14.93
CA LEU A 112 14.50 -13.35 14.66
C LEU A 112 15.99 -13.41 14.32
N GLU A 113 16.48 -12.50 13.47
CA GLU A 113 17.92 -12.39 13.17
C GLU A 113 18.75 -12.08 14.41
N GLN A 114 18.25 -11.25 15.32
CA GLN A 114 18.94 -10.98 16.59
C GLN A 114 18.98 -12.21 17.49
N VAL A 115 17.87 -12.94 17.60
CA VAL A 115 17.77 -14.12 18.49
C VAL A 115 18.51 -15.32 17.91
N ARG A 116 18.57 -15.45 16.57
CA ARG A 116 19.23 -16.57 15.90
C ARG A 116 20.67 -16.77 16.35
N LEU A 117 21.37 -15.69 16.68
CA LEU A 117 22.76 -15.74 17.18
C LEU A 117 22.88 -16.45 18.53
N TYR A 118 21.78 -16.59 19.27
CA TYR A 118 21.75 -17.18 20.61
C TYR A 118 21.17 -18.59 20.66
N VAL A 119 20.72 -19.14 19.51
CA VAL A 119 20.10 -20.47 19.42
C VAL A 119 21.09 -21.58 19.78
N GLU A 120 22.38 -21.38 19.50
CA GLU A 120 23.44 -22.33 19.77
C GLU A 120 23.97 -22.21 21.23
N LEU A 121 23.46 -21.27 22.03
CA LEU A 121 23.81 -21.14 23.42
C LEU A 121 23.20 -22.27 24.26
N ASP A 122 24.03 -23.15 24.75
CA ASP A 122 23.63 -24.19 25.70
C ASP A 122 23.53 -23.64 27.16
N PHE A 123 22.96 -22.43 27.28
CA PHE A 123 22.80 -21.77 28.57
C PHE A 123 21.35 -21.40 28.85
N ASP A 124 20.94 -21.58 30.09
CA ASP A 124 19.70 -21.02 30.62
C ASP A 124 19.86 -19.50 30.83
N ILE A 125 19.56 -18.71 29.82
CA ILE A 125 19.63 -17.24 29.88
C ILE A 125 18.85 -16.68 31.08
N PRO A 126 17.61 -17.11 31.40
CA PRO A 126 16.91 -16.73 32.61
C PRO A 126 17.68 -16.99 33.89
N ALA A 127 18.45 -18.06 33.95
CA ALA A 127 19.31 -18.36 35.12
C ALA A 127 20.49 -17.38 35.23
N ILE A 128 21.13 -17.06 34.08
CA ILE A 128 22.22 -16.06 34.06
C ILE A 128 21.72 -14.69 34.50
N LEU A 129 20.53 -14.26 34.05
CA LEU A 129 19.92 -12.97 34.41
C LEU A 129 19.65 -12.85 35.94
N LYS A 130 19.52 -13.95 36.65
CA LYS A 130 19.32 -13.97 38.13
C LYS A 130 20.60 -13.89 38.94
N LEU A 131 21.77 -13.99 38.31
CA LEU A 131 23.05 -13.92 39.00
C LEU A 131 23.31 -12.50 39.54
N LYS A 132 23.39 -12.35 40.84
CA LYS A 132 23.55 -11.04 41.52
C LYS A 132 24.99 -10.53 41.56
N HIS A 133 25.95 -11.41 41.50
CA HIS A 133 27.38 -11.09 41.71
C HIS A 133 28.21 -11.13 40.42
N ILE A 134 27.61 -11.54 39.30
CA ILE A 134 28.28 -11.63 37.99
C ILE A 134 27.71 -10.55 37.07
N LYS A 135 28.59 -9.76 36.48
CA LYS A 135 28.23 -8.82 35.41
C LYS A 135 28.44 -9.52 34.07
N TYR A 136 27.41 -9.54 33.26
CA TYR A 136 27.47 -10.13 31.91
C TYR A 136 27.28 -9.06 30.85
N ARG A 137 27.86 -9.31 29.69
CA ARG A 137 27.68 -8.51 28.49
C ARG A 137 27.57 -9.45 27.28
N PHE A 138 26.61 -9.18 26.41
CA PHE A 138 26.53 -9.78 25.10
C PHE A 138 26.97 -8.74 24.08
N GLY A 139 27.78 -9.14 23.11
CA GLY A 139 28.29 -8.22 22.11
C GLY A 139 28.80 -8.95 20.88
N ARG A 140 29.12 -8.18 19.86
CA ARG A 140 29.79 -8.68 18.66
C ARG A 140 31.19 -8.08 18.61
N VAL A 141 32.15 -8.89 18.29
CA VAL A 141 33.55 -8.47 18.13
C VAL A 141 34.00 -8.86 16.75
N LEU A 142 34.76 -7.99 16.07
CA LEU A 142 35.40 -8.33 14.82
C LEU A 142 36.31 -9.55 15.05
N LYS A 143 36.28 -10.50 14.13
CA LYS A 143 37.06 -11.73 14.22
C LYS A 143 38.56 -11.48 14.44
N GLU A 144 39.07 -10.42 13.81
CA GLU A 144 40.49 -9.98 13.95
C GLU A 144 40.83 -9.52 15.39
N LEU A 145 39.85 -8.99 16.12
CA LEU A 145 40.02 -8.50 17.48
C LEU A 145 39.67 -9.56 18.55
N TYR A 146 39.00 -10.64 18.15
CA TYR A 146 38.56 -11.67 19.06
C TYR A 146 39.74 -12.34 19.79
N SER A 147 40.82 -12.64 19.07
CA SER A 147 42.05 -13.23 19.68
C SER A 147 42.68 -12.35 20.75
N GLN A 148 42.60 -11.02 20.62
CA GLN A 148 43.09 -10.09 21.65
C GLN A 148 42.19 -10.10 22.88
N LEU A 149 40.86 -10.19 22.64
CA LEU A 149 39.90 -10.30 23.74
C LEU A 149 40.03 -11.64 24.50
N GLU A 150 40.28 -12.72 23.78
CA GLU A 150 40.53 -14.05 24.32
C GLU A 150 41.78 -14.07 25.19
N ALA A 151 42.89 -13.52 24.68
CA ALA A 151 44.13 -13.39 25.46
C ALA A 151 43.96 -12.53 26.72
N PHE A 152 43.16 -11.47 26.63
CA PHE A 152 42.81 -10.65 27.79
C PHE A 152 42.01 -11.44 28.82
N ALA A 153 40.99 -12.18 28.38
CA ALA A 153 40.15 -12.97 29.26
C ALA A 153 40.96 -14.10 29.95
N GLU A 154 41.90 -14.76 29.24
CA GLU A 154 42.80 -15.77 29.80
C GLU A 154 43.77 -15.20 30.84
N SER A 155 44.18 -13.96 30.71
CA SER A 155 45.04 -13.26 31.64
C SER A 155 44.31 -12.70 32.88
N SER A 156 42.98 -12.68 32.84
CA SER A 156 42.13 -12.11 33.90
C SER A 156 41.51 -13.23 34.75
N GLU A 157 41.72 -13.21 36.06
CA GLU A 157 41.12 -14.19 36.98
C GLU A 157 39.60 -14.01 37.14
N ASP A 158 39.08 -12.80 36.83
CA ASP A 158 37.69 -12.41 37.08
C ASP A 158 36.82 -12.35 35.79
N THR A 159 37.39 -12.70 34.65
CA THR A 159 36.70 -12.56 33.35
C THR A 159 36.57 -13.90 32.64
N ILE A 160 35.36 -14.28 32.30
CA ILE A 160 35.09 -15.48 31.50
C ILE A 160 34.56 -15.00 30.14
N LEU A 161 35.19 -15.40 29.06
CA LEU A 161 34.75 -15.18 27.70
C LEU A 161 34.14 -16.47 27.18
N TYR A 162 32.93 -16.34 26.62
CA TYR A 162 32.26 -17.46 26.00
C TYR A 162 31.88 -17.11 24.57
N LYS A 163 32.30 -17.93 23.63
CA LYS A 163 31.98 -17.79 22.21
C LYS A 163 30.65 -18.45 21.93
N CYS A 164 29.66 -17.65 21.55
CA CYS A 164 28.31 -18.10 21.27
C CYS A 164 28.10 -18.52 19.81
N HIS A 165 28.62 -17.73 18.91
CA HIS A 165 28.43 -17.92 17.47
C HIS A 165 29.58 -17.24 16.71
N GLU A 166 29.92 -17.76 15.54
CA GLU A 166 30.94 -17.19 14.67
C GLU A 166 30.40 -17.06 13.26
N THR A 167 30.63 -15.89 12.68
CA THR A 167 30.38 -15.60 11.27
C THR A 167 31.70 -15.34 10.54
N ASP A 168 31.68 -15.05 9.23
CA ASP A 168 32.89 -14.73 8.48
C ASP A 168 33.62 -13.49 9.00
N HIS A 169 32.90 -12.54 9.59
CA HIS A 169 33.44 -11.24 10.03
C HIS A 169 33.37 -11.00 11.55
N TYR A 170 32.49 -11.66 12.26
CA TYR A 170 32.23 -11.42 13.68
C TYR A 170 32.15 -12.71 14.49
N VAL A 171 32.52 -12.57 15.75
CA VAL A 171 32.27 -13.54 16.81
C VAL A 171 31.29 -12.92 17.79
#